data_e9cc68d9c4db0db622f936184ba7dc49
#
_entry.id   e9cc68d9c4db0db622f936184ba7dc49
#
_cell.length_a   1.000
_cell.length_b   1.000
_cell.length_c   1.000
_cell.angle_alpha   90.00
_cell.angle_beta   90.00
_cell.angle_gamma   90.00
#
_symmetry.space_group_name_H-M   'P 1'
#
loop_
_entity.id
_entity.type
_entity.pdbx_description
1 polymer ?
#
loop_
_entity_poly.entity_id
_entity_poly.type
_entity_poly.pdbx_seq_one_letter_code
_entity_poly.pdbx_strand_id
1 'polypeptide(L)'
;SPDVIDLIKENGMRNSHLTSIAPTGTISLCADNVSSGIEPVFSHYYDRTIQTFEGPKVERVMDYAYSKGVEGRGANDISVQDHLKVLLLAQNYVDSACSKTCNVGDDVTYDEFKQVYVDAWKGNAKGCTTFRLSGKRFGILNETVEEETKVSSETQTMVEETGKAEACFIDPLTGQKECA
;
A
#
# COMPACT_ATOMS: atom_id res chain seq x y z
N SER A 1 -22.80 -26.08 -1.53
CA SER A 1 -23.41 -27.40 -1.54
C SER A 1 -24.43 -27.50 -2.66
N PRO A 2 -24.79 -28.69 -3.17
CA PRO A 2 -25.86 -28.85 -4.17
C PRO A 2 -27.15 -28.17 -3.76
N ASP A 3 -27.53 -28.24 -2.51
CA ASP A 3 -28.76 -27.64 -1.95
C ASP A 3 -28.79 -26.14 -2.12
N VAL A 4 -27.67 -25.42 -1.96
CA VAL A 4 -27.59 -23.96 -2.19
C VAL A 4 -27.78 -23.64 -3.66
N ILE A 5 -27.22 -24.44 -4.56
CA ILE A 5 -27.36 -24.26 -6.00
C ILE A 5 -28.83 -24.41 -6.41
N ASP A 6 -29.50 -25.43 -5.87
CA ASP A 6 -30.91 -25.70 -6.18
C ASP A 6 -31.84 -24.60 -5.63
N LEU A 7 -31.57 -24.10 -4.41
CA LEU A 7 -32.24 -22.91 -3.85
C LEU A 7 -32.06 -21.67 -4.71
N ILE A 8 -30.85 -21.44 -5.24
CA ILE A 8 -30.59 -20.30 -6.13
C ILE A 8 -31.34 -20.45 -7.46
N LYS A 9 -31.39 -21.65 -8.02
CA LYS A 9 -32.14 -21.93 -9.26
C LYS A 9 -33.65 -21.71 -9.09
N GLU A 10 -34.19 -22.09 -7.94
CA GLU A 10 -35.62 -21.98 -7.64
C GLU A 10 -36.04 -20.56 -7.30
N ASN A 11 -35.26 -19.85 -6.47
CA ASN A 11 -35.64 -18.56 -5.89
C ASN A 11 -34.89 -17.37 -6.49
N GLY A 12 -33.87 -17.62 -7.32
CA GLY A 12 -32.96 -16.60 -7.81
C GLY A 12 -31.99 -16.12 -6.74
N MET A 13 -31.25 -15.08 -7.06
CA MET A 13 -30.26 -14.49 -6.17
C MET A 13 -30.35 -12.96 -6.21
N ARG A 14 -30.45 -12.33 -5.03
CA ARG A 14 -30.60 -10.88 -4.93
C ARG A 14 -29.33 -10.14 -5.33
N ASN A 15 -28.17 -10.60 -4.86
CA ASN A 15 -26.88 -9.96 -5.08
C ASN A 15 -26.10 -10.68 -6.15
N SER A 16 -25.62 -9.96 -7.16
CA SER A 16 -24.78 -10.53 -8.23
C SER A 16 -23.31 -10.67 -7.79
N HIS A 17 -22.87 -9.89 -6.81
CA HIS A 17 -21.51 -9.89 -6.29
C HIS A 17 -21.55 -10.00 -4.77
N LEU A 18 -20.82 -10.97 -4.21
CA LEU A 18 -20.84 -11.29 -2.78
C LEU A 18 -19.50 -11.08 -2.10
N THR A 19 -18.40 -11.18 -2.84
CA THR A 19 -17.04 -11.14 -2.31
C THR A 19 -16.17 -10.11 -2.99
N SER A 20 -15.29 -9.48 -2.20
CA SER A 20 -14.24 -8.58 -2.66
C SER A 20 -13.04 -8.64 -1.71
N ILE A 21 -11.90 -8.18 -2.17
CA ILE A 21 -10.74 -7.97 -1.30
C ILE A 21 -10.50 -6.47 -1.19
N ALA A 22 -10.75 -5.94 0.01
CA ALA A 22 -10.54 -4.53 0.33
C ALA A 22 -9.10 -4.25 0.77
N PRO A 23 -8.64 -2.98 0.72
CA PRO A 23 -7.28 -2.60 1.16
C PRO A 23 -7.04 -2.84 2.65
N THR A 24 -8.04 -2.67 3.50
CA THR A 24 -8.02 -2.87 4.97
C THR A 24 -6.86 -2.20 5.73
N GLY A 25 -6.26 -1.13 5.17
CA GLY A 25 -5.09 -0.47 5.75
C GLY A 25 -5.32 0.08 7.16
N THR A 26 -6.41 0.82 7.38
CA THR A 26 -6.76 1.34 8.71
C THR A 26 -7.18 0.23 9.67
N ILE A 27 -7.87 -0.80 9.18
CA ILE A 27 -8.30 -1.96 9.97
C ILE A 27 -7.08 -2.74 10.48
N SER A 28 -6.04 -2.89 9.64
CA SER A 28 -4.82 -3.59 10.02
C SER A 28 -4.12 -2.94 11.22
N LEU A 29 -4.19 -1.62 11.34
CA LEU A 29 -3.64 -0.89 12.48
C LEU A 29 -4.37 -1.21 13.79
N CYS A 30 -5.70 -1.36 13.74
CA CYS A 30 -6.50 -1.78 14.90
C CYS A 30 -6.27 -3.26 15.26
N ALA A 31 -5.69 -4.04 14.34
CA ALA A 31 -5.37 -5.45 14.50
C ALA A 31 -3.85 -5.65 14.71
N ASP A 32 -3.24 -4.85 15.57
CA ASP A 32 -1.83 -4.91 15.94
C ASP A 32 -0.86 -4.76 14.74
N ASN A 33 -1.26 -4.00 13.73
CA ASN A 33 -0.47 -3.77 12.53
C ASN A 33 -0.12 -5.06 11.75
N VAL A 34 -1.04 -6.00 11.69
CA VAL A 34 -0.95 -7.13 10.77
C VAL A 34 -1.03 -6.63 9.31
N SER A 35 -0.42 -7.34 8.38
CA SER A 35 -0.47 -6.94 6.96
C SER A 35 -1.91 -6.81 6.45
N SER A 36 -2.16 -5.82 5.61
CA SER A 36 -3.49 -5.45 5.14
C SER A 36 -3.90 -6.24 3.89
N GLY A 37 -5.13 -6.75 3.87
CA GLY A 37 -5.71 -7.46 2.72
C GLY A 37 -4.86 -8.65 2.28
N ILE A 38 -4.43 -8.64 1.02
CA ILE A 38 -3.51 -9.63 0.43
C ILE A 38 -2.14 -9.01 0.12
N GLU A 39 -1.83 -7.87 0.76
CA GLU A 39 -0.52 -7.26 0.61
C GLU A 39 0.53 -7.99 1.45
N PRO A 40 1.77 -8.13 0.97
CA PRO A 40 2.89 -8.42 1.85
C PRO A 40 3.11 -7.25 2.81
N VAL A 41 3.85 -7.46 3.89
CA VAL A 41 4.24 -6.37 4.77
C VAL A 41 5.07 -5.34 3.98
N PHE A 42 4.84 -4.05 4.27
CA PHE A 42 5.60 -3.00 3.61
C PHE A 42 7.07 -3.08 3.98
N SER A 43 7.36 -3.13 5.27
CA SER A 43 8.67 -3.31 5.88
C SER A 43 8.47 -3.87 7.29
N HIS A 44 9.47 -4.55 7.84
CA HIS A 44 9.42 -5.04 9.22
C HIS A 44 9.30 -3.91 10.23
N TYR A 45 9.95 -2.78 9.96
CA TYR A 45 9.83 -1.52 10.69
C TYR A 45 9.58 -0.37 9.72
N TYR A 46 8.76 0.57 10.10
CA TYR A 46 8.60 1.82 9.38
C TYR A 46 8.19 2.95 10.31
N ASP A 47 8.56 4.15 9.94
CA ASP A 47 8.18 5.35 10.67
C ASP A 47 6.90 5.92 10.03
N ARG A 48 5.90 6.16 10.87
CA ARG A 48 4.61 6.69 10.48
C ARG A 48 4.40 8.05 11.08
N THR A 49 4.06 9.03 10.26
CA THR A 49 3.65 10.36 10.71
C THR A 49 2.16 10.37 11.02
N ILE A 50 1.82 10.62 12.28
CA ILE A 50 0.45 10.72 12.78
C ILE A 50 0.18 12.21 13.06
N GLN A 51 -0.94 12.73 12.57
CA GLN A 51 -1.39 14.07 12.92
C GLN A 51 -2.08 14.03 14.28
N THR A 52 -1.56 14.78 15.25
CA THR A 52 -2.15 14.94 16.58
C THR A 52 -2.59 16.40 16.79
N PHE A 53 -3.33 16.66 17.85
CA PHE A 53 -3.73 18.05 18.23
C PHE A 53 -2.53 18.96 18.53
N GLU A 54 -1.39 18.38 18.90
CA GLU A 54 -0.13 19.07 19.19
C GLU A 54 0.78 19.22 17.96
N GLY A 55 0.37 18.66 16.82
CA GLY A 55 1.15 18.65 15.58
C GLY A 55 1.50 17.24 15.10
N PRO A 56 2.30 17.12 14.03
CA PRO A 56 2.72 15.83 13.50
C PRO A 56 3.67 15.12 14.46
N LYS A 57 3.37 13.87 14.78
CA LYS A 57 4.20 12.98 15.59
C LYS A 57 4.65 11.79 14.76
N VAL A 58 5.93 11.47 14.80
CA VAL A 58 6.48 10.27 14.16
C VAL A 58 6.47 9.12 15.17
N GLU A 59 5.85 8.01 14.81
CA GLU A 59 5.84 6.79 15.59
C GLU A 59 6.45 5.64 14.78
N ARG A 60 7.40 4.93 15.38
CA ARG A 60 7.94 3.71 14.82
C ARG A 60 6.97 2.56 15.04
N VAL A 61 6.61 1.89 13.97
CA VAL A 61 5.67 0.76 13.98
C VAL A 61 6.40 -0.49 13.50
N MET A 62 6.12 -1.60 14.17
CA MET A 62 6.64 -2.93 13.83
C MET A 62 5.53 -3.79 13.23
N ASP A 63 5.84 -4.57 12.21
CA ASP A 63 4.93 -5.58 11.69
C ASP A 63 4.59 -6.63 12.74
N TYR A 64 3.32 -7.05 12.79
CA TYR A 64 2.85 -8.03 13.78
C TYR A 64 3.56 -9.38 13.68
N ALA A 65 3.72 -9.92 12.47
CA ALA A 65 4.39 -11.20 12.27
C ALA A 65 5.84 -11.14 12.70
N TYR A 66 6.53 -10.05 12.35
CA TYR A 66 7.91 -9.82 12.78
C TYR A 66 8.03 -9.70 14.31
N SER A 67 7.08 -9.05 14.97
CA SER A 67 7.05 -8.96 16.44
C SER A 67 6.90 -10.34 17.12
N LYS A 68 6.45 -11.35 16.40
CA LYS A 68 6.34 -12.75 16.85
C LYS A 68 7.51 -13.62 16.38
N GLY A 69 8.56 -13.02 15.83
CA GLY A 69 9.74 -13.73 15.36
C GLY A 69 9.56 -14.42 14.01
N VAL A 70 8.54 -14.05 13.24
CA VAL A 70 8.33 -14.57 11.88
C VAL A 70 8.99 -13.61 10.89
N GLU A 71 10.06 -14.07 10.26
CA GLU A 71 10.73 -13.34 9.20
C GLU A 71 10.07 -13.60 7.85
N GLY A 72 10.10 -12.62 6.96
CA GLY A 72 9.53 -12.71 5.64
C GLY A 72 10.08 -11.62 4.72
N ARG A 73 9.70 -11.68 3.43
CA ARG A 73 10.06 -10.63 2.46
C ARG A 73 9.06 -9.48 2.56
N GLY A 74 9.58 -8.26 2.56
CA GLY A 74 8.78 -7.05 2.46
C GLY A 74 8.23 -6.82 1.03
N ALA A 75 7.35 -5.84 0.88
CA ALA A 75 6.72 -5.55 -0.40
C ALA A 75 7.72 -5.17 -1.50
N ASN A 76 8.84 -4.56 -1.13
CA ASN A 76 9.88 -4.14 -2.07
C ASN A 76 10.85 -5.27 -2.45
N ASP A 77 10.86 -6.37 -1.69
CA ASP A 77 11.69 -7.56 -1.97
C ASP A 77 11.01 -8.55 -2.92
N ILE A 78 9.77 -8.25 -3.32
CA ILE A 78 8.94 -9.10 -4.17
C ILE A 78 8.90 -8.52 -5.57
N SER A 79 9.09 -9.37 -6.59
CA SER A 79 9.04 -8.92 -7.98
C SER A 79 7.64 -8.42 -8.37
N VAL A 80 7.59 -7.46 -9.30
CA VAL A 80 6.32 -6.93 -9.85
C VAL A 80 5.45 -8.06 -10.40
N GLN A 81 6.07 -9.05 -11.04
CA GLN A 81 5.39 -10.22 -11.61
C GLN A 81 4.76 -11.09 -10.52
N ASP A 82 5.41 -11.25 -9.37
CA ASP A 82 4.86 -12.04 -8.27
C ASP A 82 3.71 -11.29 -7.57
N HIS A 83 3.82 -9.97 -7.43
CA HIS A 83 2.68 -9.15 -6.99
C HIS A 83 1.49 -9.33 -7.93
N LEU A 84 1.71 -9.29 -9.25
CA LEU A 84 0.66 -9.47 -10.23
C LEU A 84 0.07 -10.88 -10.20
N LYS A 85 0.89 -11.93 -10.05
CA LYS A 85 0.40 -13.31 -9.90
C LYS A 85 -0.55 -13.46 -8.73
N VAL A 86 -0.24 -12.87 -7.57
CA VAL A 86 -1.13 -12.91 -6.39
C VAL A 86 -2.46 -12.23 -6.70
N LEU A 87 -2.45 -11.06 -7.35
CA LEU A 87 -3.67 -10.38 -7.79
C LEU A 87 -4.52 -11.26 -8.70
N LEU A 88 -3.93 -11.83 -9.76
CA LEU A 88 -4.63 -12.65 -10.74
C LEU A 88 -5.18 -13.93 -10.13
N LEU A 89 -4.40 -14.56 -9.25
CA LEU A 89 -4.85 -15.76 -8.54
C LEU A 89 -6.06 -15.44 -7.66
N ALA A 90 -6.00 -14.37 -6.85
CA ALA A 90 -7.10 -13.99 -5.98
C ALA A 90 -8.36 -13.60 -6.77
N GLN A 91 -8.19 -12.89 -7.90
CA GLN A 91 -9.32 -12.44 -8.74
C GLN A 91 -10.15 -13.61 -9.28
N ASN A 92 -9.57 -14.79 -9.48
CA ASN A 92 -10.30 -15.97 -9.94
C ASN A 92 -11.31 -16.51 -8.91
N TYR A 93 -11.21 -16.11 -7.65
CA TYR A 93 -12.04 -16.60 -6.55
C TYR A 93 -12.93 -15.53 -5.92
N VAL A 94 -12.94 -14.32 -6.49
CA VAL A 94 -13.67 -13.17 -5.93
C VAL A 94 -14.56 -12.56 -7.00
N ASP A 95 -15.82 -12.29 -6.66
CA ASP A 95 -16.83 -11.76 -7.59
C ASP A 95 -16.54 -10.32 -8.02
N SER A 96 -16.12 -9.48 -7.06
CA SER A 96 -15.77 -8.08 -7.30
C SER A 96 -14.27 -7.90 -7.52
N ALA A 97 -13.76 -6.69 -7.40
CA ALA A 97 -12.34 -6.42 -7.55
C ALA A 97 -11.53 -6.82 -6.31
N CYS A 98 -10.24 -7.06 -6.53
CA CYS A 98 -9.23 -7.27 -5.50
C CYS A 98 -8.34 -6.04 -5.41
N SER A 99 -8.18 -5.50 -4.19
CA SER A 99 -7.16 -4.50 -3.92
C SER A 99 -5.80 -5.18 -3.75
N LYS A 100 -4.90 -4.85 -4.65
CA LYS A 100 -3.51 -5.32 -4.58
C LYS A 100 -2.59 -4.30 -5.23
N THR A 101 -1.54 -3.94 -4.51
CA THR A 101 -0.48 -3.08 -5.01
C THR A 101 0.63 -3.90 -5.65
N CYS A 102 1.02 -3.55 -6.85
CA CYS A 102 2.23 -4.03 -7.50
C CYS A 102 3.34 -3.01 -7.25
N ASN A 103 4.27 -3.32 -6.36
CA ASN A 103 5.41 -2.46 -6.10
C ASN A 103 6.36 -2.52 -7.30
N VAL A 104 6.75 -1.35 -7.78
CA VAL A 104 7.60 -1.18 -8.98
C VAL A 104 8.94 -0.62 -8.53
N GLY A 105 10.02 -1.35 -8.78
CA GLY A 105 11.38 -0.92 -8.49
C GLY A 105 11.83 0.28 -9.34
N ASP A 106 12.91 0.91 -8.94
CA ASP A 106 13.45 2.08 -9.63
C ASP A 106 14.12 1.76 -10.97
N ASP A 107 14.53 0.51 -11.12
CA ASP A 107 15.14 -0.08 -12.30
C ASP A 107 14.15 -0.45 -13.42
N VAL A 108 12.83 -0.45 -13.10
CA VAL A 108 11.80 -0.83 -14.06
C VAL A 108 11.62 0.25 -15.12
N THR A 109 11.75 -0.14 -16.37
CA THR A 109 11.57 0.73 -17.54
C THR A 109 10.10 1.06 -17.77
N TYR A 110 9.83 2.11 -18.59
CA TYR A 110 8.46 2.48 -18.94
C TYR A 110 7.71 1.36 -19.69
N ASP A 111 8.39 0.62 -20.54
CA ASP A 111 7.77 -0.48 -21.30
C ASP A 111 7.41 -1.66 -20.39
N GLU A 112 8.26 -2.01 -19.44
CA GLU A 112 7.96 -3.02 -18.42
C GLU A 112 6.81 -2.57 -17.52
N PHE A 113 6.81 -1.31 -17.09
CA PHE A 113 5.71 -0.73 -16.33
C PHE A 113 4.37 -0.82 -17.08
N LYS A 114 4.36 -0.45 -18.35
CA LYS A 114 3.17 -0.57 -19.22
C LYS A 114 2.72 -2.02 -19.35
N GLN A 115 3.68 -2.96 -19.45
CA GLN A 115 3.39 -4.39 -19.59
C GLN A 115 2.65 -4.95 -18.36
N VAL A 116 2.90 -4.43 -17.16
CA VAL A 116 2.16 -4.84 -15.94
C VAL A 116 0.65 -4.67 -16.12
N TYR A 117 0.20 -3.54 -16.68
CA TYR A 117 -1.23 -3.29 -16.94
C TYR A 117 -1.78 -4.16 -18.05
N VAL A 118 -0.99 -4.40 -19.10
CA VAL A 118 -1.37 -5.31 -20.19
C VAL A 118 -1.55 -6.73 -19.67
N ASP A 119 -0.65 -7.21 -18.83
CA ASP A 119 -0.70 -8.55 -18.26
C ASP A 119 -1.82 -8.66 -17.20
N ALA A 120 -2.07 -7.63 -16.42
CA ALA A 120 -3.22 -7.56 -15.53
C ALA A 120 -4.53 -7.71 -16.31
N TRP A 121 -4.69 -6.96 -17.41
CA TRP A 121 -5.86 -7.04 -18.27
C TRP A 121 -6.01 -8.41 -18.93
N LYS A 122 -4.93 -8.97 -19.51
CA LYS A 122 -4.94 -10.31 -20.11
C LYS A 122 -5.28 -11.42 -19.08
N GLY A 123 -4.87 -11.22 -17.83
CA GLY A 123 -5.16 -12.10 -16.71
C GLY A 123 -6.54 -11.90 -16.09
N ASN A 124 -7.41 -11.08 -16.69
CA ASN A 124 -8.76 -10.76 -16.21
C ASN A 124 -8.81 -10.06 -14.84
N ALA A 125 -7.76 -9.33 -14.46
CA ALA A 125 -7.86 -8.44 -13.30
C ALA A 125 -8.88 -7.33 -13.55
N LYS A 126 -9.71 -7.04 -12.55
CA LYS A 126 -10.69 -5.95 -12.61
C LYS A 126 -10.10 -4.58 -12.29
N GLY A 127 -8.89 -4.55 -11.76
CA GLY A 127 -8.10 -3.37 -11.47
C GLY A 127 -6.67 -3.75 -11.11
N CYS A 128 -5.76 -2.79 -11.24
CA CYS A 128 -4.36 -2.95 -10.86
C CYS A 128 -3.85 -1.61 -10.33
N THR A 129 -3.21 -1.63 -9.18
CA THR A 129 -2.56 -0.46 -8.58
C THR A 129 -1.06 -0.67 -8.60
N THR A 130 -0.31 0.34 -9.01
CA THR A 130 1.15 0.33 -8.96
C THR A 130 1.65 1.39 -7.99
N PHE A 131 2.74 1.09 -7.30
CA PHE A 131 3.40 2.01 -6.39
C PHE A 131 4.92 2.00 -6.62
N ARG A 132 5.52 3.18 -6.67
CA ARG A 132 6.96 3.37 -6.83
C ARG A 132 7.47 4.32 -5.75
N LEU A 133 8.48 3.90 -4.98
CA LEU A 133 9.05 4.67 -3.87
C LEU A 133 9.70 6.00 -4.33
N SER A 134 10.45 5.96 -5.43
CA SER A 134 11.13 7.13 -6.00
C SER A 134 10.20 8.09 -6.76
N GLY A 135 8.89 7.86 -6.74
CA GLY A 135 7.92 8.74 -7.39
C GLY A 135 7.87 10.13 -6.76
N LYS A 136 7.36 11.13 -7.51
CA LYS A 136 7.18 12.53 -7.02
C LYS A 136 6.21 12.64 -5.83
N ARG A 137 5.50 11.57 -5.48
CA ARG A 137 4.64 11.48 -4.31
C ARG A 137 5.37 10.68 -3.26
N PHE A 138 5.95 11.36 -2.29
CA PHE A 138 6.50 10.71 -1.10
C PHE A 138 5.38 9.96 -0.38
N GLY A 139 5.63 8.70 -0.06
CA GLY A 139 4.69 7.89 0.72
C GLY A 139 4.56 8.39 2.16
N ILE A 140 3.44 8.10 2.79
CA ILE A 140 3.21 8.33 4.22
C ILE A 140 4.09 7.38 5.06
N LEU A 141 4.58 6.31 4.44
CA LEU A 141 5.40 5.26 5.05
C LEU A 141 6.83 5.38 4.54
N ASN A 142 7.78 5.50 5.44
CA ASN A 142 9.21 5.48 5.12
C ASN A 142 9.84 4.24 5.73
N GLU A 143 10.65 3.52 4.96
CA GLU A 143 11.45 2.42 5.48
C GLU A 143 12.52 2.97 6.43
N THR A 144 12.63 2.32 7.59
CA THR A 144 13.73 2.61 8.50
C THR A 144 14.85 1.63 8.21
N VAL A 145 15.96 2.10 7.68
CA VAL A 145 17.18 1.29 7.54
C VAL A 145 17.82 1.20 8.91
N GLU A 146 18.06 -0.01 9.42
CA GLU A 146 18.91 -0.20 10.58
C GLU A 146 20.35 0.16 10.18
N GLU A 147 20.77 1.38 10.45
CA GLU A 147 22.20 1.69 10.50
C GLU A 147 22.78 1.01 11.74
N GLU A 148 23.62 0.01 11.52
CA GLU A 148 24.54 -0.47 12.56
C GLU A 148 25.29 0.74 13.12
N THR A 149 25.09 1.01 14.39
CA THR A 149 25.62 2.14 15.13
C THR A 149 27.14 2.23 15.01
N LYS A 150 27.63 2.96 14.01
CA LYS A 150 28.93 3.65 14.09
C LYS A 150 28.63 5.10 14.41
N VAL A 151 28.69 5.40 15.69
CA VAL A 151 28.66 6.77 16.23
C VAL A 151 29.78 7.57 15.58
N SER A 152 29.46 8.44 14.65
CA SER A 152 30.27 9.60 14.31
C SER A 152 29.41 10.86 14.49
N SER A 153 29.90 11.71 15.37
CA SER A 153 29.23 12.89 15.95
C SER A 153 29.15 14.10 15.01
N GLU A 154 28.98 13.93 13.71
CA GLU A 154 29.06 15.05 12.75
C GLU A 154 27.81 15.32 11.90
N THR A 155 26.66 14.65 12.14
CA THR A 155 25.48 14.80 11.26
C THR A 155 24.30 15.52 11.93
N GLN A 156 24.49 16.25 13.02
CA GLN A 156 23.40 16.99 13.67
C GLN A 156 23.10 18.40 13.12
N THR A 157 23.80 18.85 12.08
CA THR A 157 23.68 20.26 11.63
C THR A 157 23.01 20.46 10.29
N MET A 158 22.45 19.47 9.63
CA MET A 158 21.84 19.62 8.29
C MET A 158 20.32 19.38 8.21
N VAL A 159 19.59 19.22 9.30
CA VAL A 159 18.13 18.94 9.27
C VAL A 159 17.29 20.19 9.54
N GLU A 160 17.87 21.36 9.85
CA GLU A 160 17.11 22.55 10.22
C GLU A 160 16.74 23.50 9.06
N GLU A 161 17.13 23.28 7.82
CA GLU A 161 16.91 24.27 6.75
C GLU A 161 15.92 23.91 5.62
N THR A 162 15.22 22.77 5.64
CA THR A 162 14.27 22.42 4.55
C THR A 162 12.85 22.04 4.99
N GLY A 163 12.37 22.58 6.08
CA GLY A 163 11.11 22.19 6.71
C GLY A 163 9.99 23.23 6.71
N LYS A 164 9.65 23.87 5.58
CA LYS A 164 8.32 24.47 5.40
C LYS A 164 7.69 23.89 4.14
N ALA A 165 6.89 22.82 4.31
CA ALA A 165 5.91 22.46 3.31
C ALA A 165 4.82 23.52 3.33
N GLU A 166 4.88 24.50 2.42
CA GLU A 166 3.82 25.47 2.20
C GLU A 166 2.59 24.73 1.68
N ALA A 167 1.55 24.64 2.51
CA ALA A 167 0.26 24.17 2.07
C ALA A 167 -0.40 25.26 1.23
N CYS A 168 -0.53 25.03 -0.07
CA CYS A 168 -1.21 25.96 -0.95
C CYS A 168 -2.69 25.59 -1.07
N PHE A 169 -3.56 26.54 -0.80
CA PHE A 169 -5.00 26.43 -0.97
C PHE A 169 -5.46 27.23 -2.20
N ILE A 170 -6.37 26.70 -2.99
CA ILE A 170 -7.01 27.44 -4.09
C ILE A 170 -8.42 27.80 -3.63
N ASP A 171 -8.70 29.10 -3.53
CA ASP A 171 -10.05 29.57 -3.24
C ASP A 171 -11.02 29.14 -4.36
N PRO A 172 -12.04 28.37 -4.07
CA PRO A 172 -12.97 27.87 -5.07
C PRO A 172 -13.87 28.96 -5.70
N LEU A 173 -13.96 30.15 -5.11
CA LEU A 173 -14.75 31.26 -5.62
C LEU A 173 -13.97 32.22 -6.50
N THR A 174 -12.70 32.45 -6.18
CA THR A 174 -11.86 33.43 -6.87
C THR A 174 -10.82 32.80 -7.78
N GLY A 175 -10.51 31.50 -7.60
CA GLY A 175 -9.45 30.78 -8.32
C GLY A 175 -8.04 31.22 -7.95
N GLN A 176 -7.88 32.07 -6.94
CA GLN A 176 -6.55 32.51 -6.48
C GLN A 176 -5.90 31.45 -5.58
N LYS A 177 -4.57 31.31 -5.72
CA LYS A 177 -3.74 30.38 -4.95
C LYS A 177 -3.10 31.14 -3.80
N GLU A 178 -3.41 30.76 -2.57
CA GLU A 178 -2.76 31.23 -1.35
C GLU A 178 -1.91 30.11 -0.76
N CYS A 179 -0.65 30.43 -0.41
CA CYS A 179 0.29 29.51 0.22
C CYS A 179 0.69 30.12 1.59
N ALA A 180 0.56 29.33 2.66
CA ALA A 180 0.92 29.71 4.03
C ALA A 180 2.07 28.84 4.56
#